data_4bfbef3e88f69fab50e58791976e8593
#
_entry.id   4bfbef3e88f69fab50e58791976e8593
#
_cell.length_a   1.000
_cell.length_b   1.000
_cell.length_c   1.000
_cell.angle_alpha   90.00
_cell.angle_beta   90.00
_cell.angle_gamma   90.00
#
_symmetry.space_group_name_H-M   'P 1'
#
loop_
_entity.id
_entity.type
_entity.pdbx_description
1 polymer ?
#
loop_
_entity_poly.entity_id
_entity_poly.type
_entity_poly.pdbx_seq_one_letter_code
_entity_poly.pdbx_strand_id
1 'polypeptide(L)'
;MRILSTVFVFIMCAFLIGCSGGPEVSGRSIKSANKSVARIKDRLTPEQRIEFEVSYWTLRDSIRNSDEFLDTVGGINVEELIILGKEVFQQRKDAGFKDYEQYSNWDQMIAKYTQQRIDQGKRKRPDPRDKGNSVLYNL
;
A
#
# COMPACT_ATOMS: atom_id res chain seq x y z
N MET A 1 -17.16 -48.80 -7.10
CA MET A 1 -16.01 -48.18 -7.80
C MET A 1 -16.26 -46.83 -8.45
N ARG A 2 -17.47 -46.36 -8.60
CA ARG A 2 -17.77 -45.04 -9.21
C ARG A 2 -17.70 -43.85 -8.23
N ILE A 3 -17.73 -44.06 -6.95
CA ILE A 3 -17.72 -43.02 -5.92
C ILE A 3 -16.30 -42.56 -5.58
N LEU A 4 -15.29 -43.41 -5.71
CA LEU A 4 -13.88 -43.06 -5.46
C LEU A 4 -13.30 -42.12 -6.54
N SER A 5 -13.81 -42.20 -7.78
CA SER A 5 -13.32 -41.37 -8.88
C SER A 5 -13.79 -39.91 -8.79
N THR A 6 -14.97 -39.69 -8.20
CA THR A 6 -15.55 -38.34 -8.06
C THR A 6 -14.91 -37.54 -6.92
N VAL A 7 -14.44 -38.22 -5.87
CA VAL A 7 -13.76 -37.56 -4.74
C VAL A 7 -12.34 -37.14 -5.13
N PHE A 8 -11.68 -37.88 -6.02
CA PHE A 8 -10.32 -37.57 -6.47
C PHE A 8 -10.28 -36.34 -7.37
N VAL A 9 -11.34 -36.10 -8.16
CA VAL A 9 -11.46 -34.89 -9.02
C VAL A 9 -11.73 -33.65 -8.20
N PHE A 10 -12.44 -33.73 -7.06
CA PHE A 10 -12.75 -32.58 -6.20
C PHE A 10 -11.55 -32.11 -5.38
N ILE A 11 -10.61 -33.00 -5.06
CA ILE A 11 -9.39 -32.63 -4.31
C ILE A 11 -8.37 -31.94 -5.21
N MET A 12 -8.41 -32.12 -6.53
CA MET A 12 -7.47 -31.52 -7.47
C MET A 12 -7.81 -30.06 -7.83
N CYS A 13 -9.04 -29.61 -7.56
CA CYS A 13 -9.47 -28.21 -7.80
C CYS A 13 -9.13 -27.24 -6.65
N ALA A 14 -8.66 -27.76 -5.49
CA ALA A 14 -8.35 -26.92 -4.32
C ALA A 14 -6.95 -26.28 -4.35
N PHE A 15 -6.11 -26.60 -5.34
CA PHE A 15 -4.73 -26.07 -5.45
C PHE A 15 -4.56 -24.92 -6.45
N LEU A 16 -5.65 -24.33 -6.94
CA LEU A 16 -5.60 -23.12 -7.76
C LEU A 16 -5.86 -21.85 -6.95
N ILE A 17 -5.53 -21.84 -5.65
CA ILE A 17 -5.33 -20.58 -4.93
C ILE A 17 -3.97 -20.09 -5.42
N GLY A 18 -4.00 -19.53 -6.63
CA GLY A 18 -2.86 -19.05 -7.35
C GLY A 18 -2.14 -17.98 -6.55
N CYS A 19 -0.84 -18.07 -6.54
CA CYS A 19 0.06 -16.98 -6.32
C CYS A 19 -0.48 -15.69 -6.95
N SER A 20 -1.16 -14.86 -6.18
CA SER A 20 -1.28 -13.45 -6.50
C SER A 20 0.06 -12.80 -6.18
N GLY A 21 1.13 -13.30 -6.82
CA GLY A 21 2.49 -12.88 -6.64
C GLY A 21 2.72 -11.51 -7.28
N GLY A 22 2.11 -10.48 -6.73
CA GLY A 22 2.52 -9.09 -6.97
C GLY A 22 3.84 -8.78 -6.28
N PRO A 23 4.44 -7.62 -6.55
CA PRO A 23 5.64 -7.20 -5.85
C PRO A 23 5.35 -7.01 -4.36
N GLU A 24 6.22 -7.59 -3.53
CA GLU A 24 6.07 -7.63 -2.07
C GLU A 24 7.02 -6.66 -1.38
N VAL A 25 6.62 -6.22 -0.18
CA VAL A 25 7.46 -5.40 0.69
C VAL A 25 8.54 -6.26 1.34
N SER A 26 9.79 -5.78 1.36
CA SER A 26 10.90 -6.49 1.98
C SER A 26 10.88 -6.34 3.50
N GLY A 27 10.85 -7.45 4.24
CA GLY A 27 10.93 -7.48 5.71
C GLY A 27 12.36 -7.53 6.29
N ARG A 28 13.42 -7.40 5.46
CA ARG A 28 14.82 -7.60 5.95
C ARG A 28 15.36 -6.46 6.78
N SER A 29 14.99 -5.24 6.48
CA SER A 29 15.39 -4.02 7.19
C SER A 29 14.50 -2.85 6.77
N ILE A 30 14.44 -1.79 7.57
CA ILE A 30 13.71 -0.55 7.23
C ILE A 30 14.20 0.02 5.89
N LYS A 31 15.50 0.02 5.64
CA LYS A 31 16.07 0.49 4.37
C LYS A 31 15.60 -0.35 3.17
N SER A 32 15.56 -1.68 3.31
CA SER A 32 15.10 -2.57 2.24
C SER A 32 13.58 -2.50 2.05
N ALA A 33 12.81 -2.34 3.12
CA ALA A 33 11.37 -2.10 3.08
C ALA A 33 11.07 -0.80 2.29
N ASN A 34 11.67 0.31 2.66
CA ASN A 34 11.51 1.60 1.96
C ASN A 34 11.92 1.50 0.48
N LYS A 35 13.00 0.78 0.17
CA LYS A 35 13.44 0.57 -1.22
C LYS A 35 12.46 -0.29 -2.02
N SER A 36 11.87 -1.32 -1.42
CA SER A 36 10.83 -2.13 -2.08
C SER A 36 9.55 -1.34 -2.30
N VAL A 37 9.11 -0.56 -1.32
CA VAL A 37 7.97 0.36 -1.42
C VAL A 37 8.16 1.36 -2.57
N ALA A 38 9.34 1.97 -2.70
CA ALA A 38 9.62 2.89 -3.81
C ALA A 38 9.46 2.18 -5.16
N ARG A 39 10.04 0.98 -5.33
CA ARG A 39 9.92 0.19 -6.57
C ARG A 39 8.50 -0.27 -6.88
N ILE A 40 7.72 -0.58 -5.85
CA ILE A 40 6.30 -0.93 -6.00
C ILE A 40 5.53 0.27 -6.51
N LYS A 41 5.72 1.44 -5.88
CA LYS A 41 5.07 2.71 -6.27
C LYS A 41 5.28 3.07 -7.73
N ASP A 42 6.48 2.82 -8.27
CA ASP A 42 6.80 3.11 -9.67
C ASP A 42 5.96 2.29 -10.67
N ARG A 43 5.34 1.21 -10.22
CA ARG A 43 4.49 0.31 -11.04
C ARG A 43 3.00 0.53 -10.86
N LEU A 44 2.61 1.36 -9.90
CA LEU A 44 1.21 1.63 -9.57
C LEU A 44 0.68 2.85 -10.34
N THR A 45 -0.63 2.87 -10.58
CA THR A 45 -1.31 4.08 -11.04
C THR A 45 -1.18 5.20 -9.99
N PRO A 46 -1.33 6.48 -10.37
CA PRO A 46 -1.23 7.59 -9.42
C PRO A 46 -2.15 7.43 -8.20
N GLU A 47 -3.37 6.96 -8.40
CA GLU A 47 -4.37 6.75 -7.34
C GLU A 47 -3.95 5.62 -6.40
N GLN A 48 -3.59 4.47 -6.96
CA GLN A 48 -3.12 3.31 -6.19
C GLN A 48 -1.84 3.62 -5.41
N ARG A 49 -0.95 4.44 -6.00
CA ARG A 49 0.31 4.86 -5.39
C ARG A 49 0.09 5.61 -4.10
N ILE A 50 -0.88 6.54 -4.08
CA ILE A 50 -1.20 7.33 -2.89
C ILE A 50 -1.79 6.43 -1.81
N GLU A 51 -2.76 5.60 -2.13
CA GLU A 51 -3.40 4.70 -1.18
C GLU A 51 -2.38 3.71 -0.57
N PHE A 52 -1.52 3.12 -1.39
CA PHE A 52 -0.44 2.23 -0.96
C PHE A 52 0.56 2.94 -0.04
N GLU A 53 1.00 4.15 -0.40
CA GLU A 53 1.94 4.94 0.40
C GLU A 53 1.33 5.34 1.74
N VAL A 54 0.09 5.81 1.76
CA VAL A 54 -0.62 6.18 2.98
C VAL A 54 -0.78 4.95 3.88
N SER A 55 -1.13 3.79 3.32
CA SER A 55 -1.24 2.53 4.08
C SER A 55 0.08 2.16 4.75
N TYR A 56 1.19 2.22 4.02
CA TYR A 56 2.53 1.93 4.56
C TYR A 56 2.89 2.86 5.73
N TRP A 57 2.66 4.15 5.59
CA TRP A 57 2.98 5.12 6.65
C TRP A 57 2.01 5.04 7.82
N THR A 58 0.74 4.69 7.60
CA THR A 58 -0.23 4.41 8.67
C THR A 58 0.23 3.24 9.54
N LEU A 59 0.70 2.16 8.92
CA LEU A 59 1.29 1.02 9.63
C LEU A 59 2.56 1.42 10.39
N ARG A 60 3.46 2.18 9.74
CA ARG A 60 4.71 2.62 10.37
C ARG A 60 4.49 3.54 11.57
N ASP A 61 3.51 4.43 11.52
CA ASP A 61 3.12 5.31 12.61
C ASP A 61 2.52 4.52 13.78
N SER A 62 1.78 3.47 13.45
CA SER A 62 1.13 2.60 14.43
C SER A 62 2.11 1.66 15.14
N ILE A 63 3.08 1.11 14.40
CA ILE A 63 4.03 0.11 14.90
C ILE A 63 5.40 0.79 15.00
N ARG A 64 5.74 1.29 16.19
CA ARG A 64 6.99 2.02 16.43
C ARG A 64 8.21 1.12 16.48
N ASN A 65 8.04 -0.12 16.98
CA ASN A 65 9.11 -1.10 16.99
C ASN A 65 9.45 -1.52 15.56
N SER A 66 10.73 -1.44 15.20
CA SER A 66 11.17 -1.70 13.82
C SER A 66 11.10 -3.17 13.43
N ASP A 67 11.38 -4.07 14.36
CA ASP A 67 11.35 -5.52 14.09
C ASP A 67 9.90 -5.98 13.94
N GLU A 68 9.01 -5.59 14.83
CA GLU A 68 7.58 -5.86 14.75
C GLU A 68 6.97 -5.29 13.46
N PHE A 69 7.37 -4.07 13.07
CA PHE A 69 6.92 -3.48 11.82
C PHE A 69 7.40 -4.30 10.61
N LEU A 70 8.66 -4.71 10.59
CA LEU A 70 9.22 -5.51 9.50
C LEU A 70 8.59 -6.90 9.42
N ASP A 71 8.29 -7.52 10.56
CA ASP A 71 7.55 -8.79 10.61
C ASP A 71 6.13 -8.63 10.08
N THR A 72 5.50 -7.48 10.34
CA THR A 72 4.13 -7.19 9.88
C THR A 72 4.05 -6.94 8.38
N VAL A 73 5.00 -6.16 7.80
CA VAL A 73 4.92 -5.76 6.39
C VAL A 73 5.75 -6.62 5.46
N GLY A 74 6.61 -7.48 5.99
CA GLY A 74 7.50 -8.32 5.19
C GLY A 74 6.75 -9.40 4.43
N GLY A 75 6.94 -9.46 3.12
CA GLY A 75 6.32 -10.46 2.25
C GLY A 75 4.88 -10.17 1.86
N ILE A 76 4.28 -9.05 2.31
CA ILE A 76 2.92 -8.70 1.90
C ILE A 76 2.90 -7.90 0.60
N ASN A 77 1.86 -8.11 -0.19
CA ASN A 77 1.65 -7.42 -1.47
C ASN A 77 0.88 -6.09 -1.28
N VAL A 78 0.61 -5.40 -2.39
CA VAL A 78 -0.05 -4.09 -2.40
C VAL A 78 -1.45 -4.15 -1.78
N GLU A 79 -2.25 -5.14 -2.16
CA GLU A 79 -3.64 -5.27 -1.71
C GLU A 79 -3.71 -5.57 -0.21
N GLU A 80 -2.89 -6.50 0.25
CA GLU A 80 -2.79 -6.86 1.67
C GLU A 80 -2.35 -5.68 2.52
N LEU A 81 -1.36 -4.91 2.05
CA LEU A 81 -0.89 -3.72 2.76
C LEU A 81 -1.98 -2.64 2.88
N ILE A 82 -2.78 -2.44 1.83
CA ILE A 82 -3.90 -1.49 1.84
C ILE A 82 -4.98 -1.96 2.82
N ILE A 83 -5.30 -3.25 2.86
CA ILE A 83 -6.26 -3.82 3.80
C ILE A 83 -5.81 -3.58 5.24
N LEU A 84 -4.56 -3.91 5.57
CA LEU A 84 -4.00 -3.66 6.90
C LEU A 84 -3.99 -2.19 7.27
N GLY A 85 -3.67 -1.31 6.32
CA GLY A 85 -3.70 0.14 6.52
C GLY A 85 -5.11 0.64 6.89
N LYS A 86 -6.14 0.14 6.22
CA LYS A 86 -7.55 0.45 6.52
C LYS A 86 -7.97 -0.05 7.90
N GLU A 87 -7.56 -1.25 8.28
CA GLU A 87 -7.86 -1.81 9.59
C GLU A 87 -7.21 -0.99 10.71
N VAL A 88 -5.95 -0.64 10.57
CA VAL A 88 -5.23 0.20 11.54
C VAL A 88 -5.83 1.60 11.61
N PHE A 89 -6.21 2.21 10.48
CA PHE A 89 -6.92 3.48 10.46
C PHE A 89 -8.19 3.41 11.29
N GLN A 90 -9.02 2.38 11.09
CA GLN A 90 -10.27 2.23 11.85
C GLN A 90 -10.02 2.03 13.34
N GLN A 91 -9.07 1.15 13.71
CA GLN A 91 -8.69 0.93 15.10
C GLN A 91 -8.23 2.21 15.80
N ARG A 92 -7.39 3.01 15.13
CA ARG A 92 -6.88 4.28 15.65
C ARG A 92 -7.98 5.31 15.79
N LYS A 93 -8.90 5.39 14.84
CA LYS A 93 -10.04 6.28 14.88
C LYS A 93 -10.98 5.92 16.04
N ASP A 94 -11.31 4.64 16.21
CA ASP A 94 -12.18 4.14 17.29
C ASP A 94 -11.54 4.33 18.67
N ALA A 95 -10.22 4.30 18.74
CA ALA A 95 -9.45 4.58 19.95
C ALA A 95 -9.29 6.09 20.27
N GLY A 96 -9.83 6.99 19.45
CA GLY A 96 -9.85 8.43 19.72
C GLY A 96 -8.53 9.14 19.40
N PHE A 97 -7.73 8.61 18.46
CA PHE A 97 -6.53 9.31 18.00
C PHE A 97 -6.91 10.51 17.12
N LYS A 98 -6.59 11.73 17.57
CA LYS A 98 -6.98 12.99 16.91
C LYS A 98 -6.57 13.08 15.45
N ASP A 99 -5.42 12.52 15.10
CA ASP A 99 -4.91 12.52 13.72
C ASP A 99 -5.80 11.70 12.78
N TYR A 100 -6.56 10.76 13.31
CA TYR A 100 -7.47 9.89 12.56
C TYR A 100 -8.94 10.32 12.72
N GLU A 101 -9.34 10.86 13.86
CA GLU A 101 -10.71 11.34 14.12
C GLU A 101 -11.14 12.47 13.17
N GLN A 102 -10.19 13.29 12.68
CA GLN A 102 -10.47 14.37 11.75
C GLN A 102 -11.05 13.89 10.40
N TYR A 103 -10.92 12.61 10.08
CA TYR A 103 -11.44 12.01 8.86
C TYR A 103 -12.71 11.20 9.17
N SER A 104 -13.75 11.37 8.35
CA SER A 104 -14.98 10.57 8.50
C SER A 104 -14.76 9.09 8.14
N ASN A 105 -13.93 8.83 7.12
CA ASN A 105 -13.57 7.50 6.67
C ASN A 105 -12.21 7.49 5.97
N TRP A 106 -11.75 6.31 5.57
CA TRP A 106 -10.52 6.09 4.83
C TRP A 106 -10.46 6.87 3.52
N ASP A 107 -11.54 6.84 2.73
CA ASP A 107 -11.58 7.49 1.42
C ASP A 107 -11.40 9.00 1.53
N GLN A 108 -11.96 9.63 2.58
CA GLN A 108 -11.75 11.05 2.84
C GLN A 108 -10.27 11.35 3.18
N MET A 109 -9.62 10.47 3.94
CA MET A 109 -8.20 10.61 4.23
C MET A 109 -7.37 10.51 2.95
N ILE A 110 -7.64 9.52 2.09
CA ILE A 110 -6.95 9.36 0.81
C ILE A 110 -7.18 10.57 -0.11
N ALA A 111 -8.43 11.05 -0.21
CA ALA A 111 -8.77 12.24 -1.01
C ALA A 111 -7.99 13.48 -0.55
N LYS A 112 -7.85 13.68 0.77
CA LYS A 112 -7.06 14.80 1.33
C LYS A 112 -5.58 14.68 0.97
N TYR A 113 -4.96 13.51 1.11
CA TYR A 113 -3.56 13.29 0.73
C TYR A 113 -3.35 13.45 -0.78
N THR A 114 -4.29 13.00 -1.59
CA THR A 114 -4.28 13.20 -3.05
C THR A 114 -4.28 14.68 -3.39
N GLN A 115 -5.17 15.46 -2.78
CA GLN A 115 -5.25 16.90 -3.02
C GLN A 115 -3.96 17.61 -2.58
N GLN A 116 -3.39 17.24 -1.44
CA GLN A 116 -2.12 17.80 -0.98
C GLN A 116 -0.97 17.53 -1.96
N ARG A 117 -0.92 16.35 -2.57
CA ARG A 117 0.09 16.01 -3.60
C ARG A 117 -0.07 16.85 -4.85
N ILE A 118 -1.30 17.04 -5.31
CA ILE A 118 -1.61 17.91 -6.46
C ILE A 118 -1.15 19.34 -6.17
N ASP A 119 -1.45 19.86 -4.99
CA ASP A 119 -1.10 21.24 -4.62
C ASP A 119 0.42 21.43 -4.45
N GLN A 120 1.12 20.42 -3.92
CA GLN A 120 2.58 20.42 -3.86
C GLN A 120 3.21 20.41 -5.26
N GLY A 121 2.65 19.65 -6.19
CA GLY A 121 3.09 19.63 -7.59
C GLY A 121 2.93 20.99 -8.28
N LYS A 122 1.82 21.69 -8.02
CA LYS A 122 1.57 23.03 -8.56
C LYS A 122 2.50 24.10 -7.99
N ARG A 123 2.97 23.94 -6.75
CA ARG A 123 3.87 24.90 -6.07
C ARG A 123 5.33 24.77 -6.49
N LYS A 124 5.75 23.60 -6.99
CA LYS A 124 7.08 23.46 -7.59
C LYS A 124 7.12 24.26 -8.87
N ARG A 125 7.71 25.48 -8.84
CA ARG A 125 8.02 26.22 -10.06
C ARG A 125 8.93 25.33 -10.92
N PRO A 126 8.60 25.12 -12.21
CA PRO A 126 9.50 24.39 -13.10
C PRO A 126 10.85 25.16 -13.13
N ASP A 127 11.93 24.45 -12.86
CA ASP A 127 13.28 25.01 -13.03
C ASP A 127 13.41 25.42 -14.51
N PRO A 128 13.80 26.67 -14.81
CA PRO A 128 14.00 27.13 -16.19
C PRO A 128 14.97 26.24 -17.00
N ARG A 129 15.76 25.40 -16.32
CA ARG A 129 16.69 24.43 -16.92
C ARG A 129 15.99 23.15 -17.37
N ASP A 130 14.79 22.86 -16.87
CA ASP A 130 14.01 21.66 -17.18
C ASP A 130 13.14 21.79 -18.44
N LYS A 131 13.34 22.81 -19.25
CA LYS A 131 12.57 23.06 -20.49
C LYS A 131 12.60 21.92 -21.54
N GLY A 132 13.35 20.84 -21.27
CA GLY A 132 13.41 19.66 -22.13
C GLY A 132 12.73 18.41 -21.56
N ASN A 133 12.25 18.41 -20.32
CA ASN A 133 11.80 17.19 -19.61
C ASN A 133 10.36 17.29 -19.12
N SER A 134 9.46 17.77 -20.00
CA SER A 134 8.03 17.94 -19.69
C SER A 134 7.29 16.61 -19.38
N VAL A 135 7.94 15.47 -19.59
CA VAL A 135 7.36 14.14 -19.34
C VAL A 135 7.30 13.80 -17.84
N LEU A 136 8.08 14.45 -16.98
CA LEU A 136 8.14 14.15 -15.54
C LEU A 136 7.10 14.88 -14.68
N TYR A 137 6.33 15.81 -15.25
CA TYR A 137 5.38 16.64 -14.51
C TYR A 137 3.90 16.28 -14.73
N ASN A 138 3.63 15.27 -15.57
CA ASN A 138 2.27 14.79 -15.87
C ASN A 138 1.92 13.44 -15.21
N LEU A 139 2.63 13.06 -14.15
CA LEU A 139 2.36 11.84 -13.38
C LEU A 139 2.08 12.18 -11.93
#